data_fbf50fce9e8abea14f3ccac55a58955d
#
_entry.id   fbf50fce9e8abea14f3ccac55a58955d
#
_cell.length_a   1.000
_cell.length_b   1.000
_cell.length_c   1.000
_cell.angle_alpha   90.00
_cell.angle_beta   90.00
_cell.angle_gamma   90.00
#
_symmetry.space_group_name_H-M   'P 1'
#
loop_
_entity.id
_entity.type
_entity.pdbx_description
1 polymer ?
#
loop_
_entity_poly.entity_id
_entity_poly.type
_entity_poly.pdbx_seq_one_letter_code
_entity_poly.pdbx_strand_id
1 'polypeptide(L)'
;MTTDGARRTAGAGGESNVQYLELLPHEFRARLAARPVGYLPLGTLEWHGEQNALGADALQSQALFTRAARRFGGIVFPPLFLGPDRVRLQDDGRALIGMDSADVTRPPRRLDGSCYWISKGLFLQLVEGVLAQAKRAGFRVVVADGHGPSRWAFREHAPGWETQFGLHLISPGHRIEGEWRSQVDHAGKNETSLMLAHYPALVDLGQLPADRSVWPQGVAGEDPRDATAEHGEACIAASLALIEAALEQSGAALPTPG
;
A
#
# COMPACT_ATOMS: atom_id res chain seq x y z
N MET A 1 43.73 7.03 23.89
CA MET A 1 42.47 6.28 23.77
C MET A 1 41.78 6.76 22.49
N THR A 2 42.03 6.07 21.42
CA THR A 2 41.42 6.36 20.08
C THR A 2 40.09 5.66 20.04
N THR A 3 39.00 6.42 20.03
CA THR A 3 37.64 5.90 19.77
C THR A 3 37.52 5.60 18.30
N ASP A 4 37.66 4.34 17.97
CA ASP A 4 37.36 3.81 16.65
C ASP A 4 35.86 3.96 16.39
N GLY A 5 35.47 4.99 15.64
CA GLY A 5 34.11 5.23 15.22
C GLY A 5 33.72 4.13 14.21
N ALA A 6 32.90 3.19 14.63
CA ALA A 6 32.33 2.16 13.78
C ALA A 6 31.57 2.85 12.61
N ARG A 7 32.26 3.08 11.49
CA ARG A 7 31.62 3.38 10.20
C ARG A 7 30.77 2.17 9.86
N ARG A 8 29.45 2.38 9.74
CA ARG A 8 28.60 1.42 9.02
C ARG A 8 29.20 1.26 7.62
N THR A 9 30.00 0.22 7.43
CA THR A 9 30.47 -0.16 6.10
C THR A 9 29.23 -0.47 5.27
N ALA A 10 29.02 0.27 4.18
CA ALA A 10 28.11 -0.17 3.14
C ALA A 10 28.55 -1.58 2.75
N GLY A 11 27.73 -2.58 3.12
CA GLY A 11 27.99 -3.97 2.77
C GLY A 11 28.10 -4.05 1.26
N ALA A 12 29.14 -4.71 0.81
CA ALA A 12 29.38 -4.95 -0.61
C ALA A 12 28.13 -5.55 -1.25
N GLY A 13 27.48 -4.84 -2.18
CA GLY A 13 26.29 -5.27 -2.91
C GLY A 13 24.94 -4.92 -2.28
N GLY A 14 24.87 -4.08 -1.23
CA GLY A 14 23.62 -3.70 -0.57
C GLY A 14 22.77 -2.77 -1.44
N GLU A 15 21.56 -3.20 -1.79
CA GLU A 15 20.54 -2.35 -2.37
C GLU A 15 20.36 -1.08 -1.52
N SER A 16 20.34 0.08 -2.17
CA SER A 16 20.25 1.36 -1.48
C SER A 16 18.96 1.44 -0.65
N ASN A 17 19.09 1.78 0.65
CA ASN A 17 17.94 1.95 1.53
C ASN A 17 17.00 3.05 1.02
N VAL A 18 15.71 2.74 0.91
CA VAL A 18 14.66 3.65 0.43
C VAL A 18 13.62 3.98 1.49
N GLN A 19 13.71 3.32 2.67
CA GLN A 19 12.72 3.46 3.74
C GLN A 19 12.97 4.75 4.53
N TYR A 20 12.03 5.68 4.55
CA TYR A 20 12.16 6.96 5.24
C TYR A 20 12.57 6.81 6.72
N LEU A 21 11.97 5.81 7.39
CA LEU A 21 12.27 5.48 8.80
C LEU A 21 13.73 5.16 9.08
N GLU A 22 14.47 4.72 8.07
CA GLU A 22 15.81 4.18 8.21
C GLU A 22 16.89 5.10 7.63
N LEU A 23 16.48 6.16 6.87
CA LEU A 23 17.41 7.09 6.26
C LEU A 23 18.06 8.01 7.29
N LEU A 24 19.37 8.12 7.23
CA LEU A 24 20.08 9.20 7.92
C LEU A 24 19.81 10.54 7.21
N PRO A 25 19.93 11.70 7.91
CA PRO A 25 19.60 12.99 7.33
C PRO A 25 20.36 13.34 6.03
N HIS A 26 21.59 12.86 5.86
CA HIS A 26 22.35 13.09 4.63
C HIS A 26 21.87 12.20 3.48
N GLU A 27 21.46 10.97 3.77
CA GLU A 27 20.89 10.04 2.77
C GLU A 27 19.53 10.55 2.31
N PHE A 28 18.69 11.02 3.25
CA PHE A 28 17.42 11.67 2.94
C PHE A 28 17.61 12.84 1.97
N ARG A 29 18.53 13.77 2.28
CA ARG A 29 18.81 14.93 1.42
C ARG A 29 19.28 14.53 0.03
N ALA A 30 20.18 13.54 -0.05
CA ALA A 30 20.68 13.05 -1.33
C ALA A 30 19.57 12.45 -2.20
N ARG A 31 18.72 11.59 -1.60
CA ARG A 31 17.59 10.98 -2.31
C ARG A 31 16.54 11.99 -2.74
N LEU A 32 16.18 12.91 -1.85
CA LEU A 32 15.19 13.94 -2.14
C LEU A 32 15.67 14.88 -3.26
N ALA A 33 16.96 15.25 -3.26
CA ALA A 33 17.56 16.05 -4.31
C ALA A 33 17.58 15.31 -5.66
N ALA A 34 17.88 14.02 -5.65
CA ALA A 34 17.88 13.20 -6.85
C ALA A 34 16.46 12.98 -7.39
N ARG A 35 15.47 12.67 -6.52
CA ARG A 35 14.10 12.39 -6.92
C ARG A 35 13.12 12.75 -5.81
N PRO A 36 12.43 13.90 -5.87
CA PRO A 36 11.52 14.38 -4.81
C PRO A 36 10.15 13.67 -4.85
N VAL A 37 10.15 12.35 -4.89
CA VAL A 37 8.97 11.47 -4.90
C VAL A 37 8.86 10.76 -3.56
N GLY A 38 7.69 10.86 -2.93
CA GLY A 38 7.31 10.07 -1.77
C GLY A 38 6.32 8.96 -2.16
N TYR A 39 6.47 7.78 -1.60
CA TYR A 39 5.54 6.69 -1.78
C TYR A 39 4.86 6.41 -0.43
N LEU A 40 3.54 6.58 -0.38
CA LEU A 40 2.74 6.48 0.84
C LEU A 40 1.89 5.20 0.82
N PRO A 41 2.32 4.13 1.49
CA PRO A 41 1.50 2.94 1.67
C PRO A 41 0.32 3.25 2.58
N LEU A 42 -0.90 2.88 2.15
CA LEU A 42 -2.12 3.01 2.92
C LEU A 42 -2.57 1.62 3.39
N GLY A 43 -2.99 1.52 4.63
CA GLY A 43 -3.38 0.23 5.18
C GLY A 43 -4.62 0.30 6.04
N THR A 44 -4.85 -0.81 6.64
CA THR A 44 -5.55 -1.11 7.88
C THR A 44 -5.09 -2.51 8.31
N LEU A 45 -5.60 -3.04 9.43
CA LEU A 45 -5.54 -4.46 9.72
C LEU A 45 -6.92 -5.04 9.42
N GLU A 46 -7.00 -5.86 8.39
CA GLU A 46 -8.25 -6.40 7.88
C GLU A 46 -8.13 -7.90 7.63
N TRP A 47 -9.25 -8.59 7.72
CA TRP A 47 -9.35 -9.99 7.31
C TRP A 47 -9.06 -10.14 5.81
N HIS A 48 -8.05 -10.93 5.48
CA HIS A 48 -7.67 -11.28 4.11
C HIS A 48 -7.72 -12.80 3.90
N GLY A 49 -8.82 -13.45 4.32
CA GLY A 49 -8.97 -14.89 4.33
C GLY A 49 -8.13 -15.53 5.42
N GLU A 50 -8.24 -16.86 5.56
CA GLU A 50 -7.42 -17.63 6.51
C GLU A 50 -5.97 -17.76 6.05
N GLN A 51 -5.69 -17.51 4.77
CA GLN A 51 -4.41 -17.78 4.15
C GLN A 51 -3.43 -16.60 4.17
N ASN A 52 -3.89 -15.36 4.36
CA ASN A 52 -3.05 -14.16 4.28
C ASN A 52 -2.91 -13.48 5.64
N ALA A 53 -1.81 -12.75 5.81
CA ALA A 53 -1.61 -11.89 6.96
C ALA A 53 -2.64 -10.75 7.02
N LEU A 54 -3.07 -10.35 8.22
CA LEU A 54 -4.04 -9.27 8.46
C LEU A 54 -3.58 -7.89 7.96
N GLY A 55 -2.30 -7.68 7.80
CA GLY A 55 -1.71 -6.44 7.28
C GLY A 55 -1.45 -6.44 5.78
N ALA A 56 -2.07 -7.34 5.01
CA ALA A 56 -1.77 -7.58 3.60
C ALA A 56 -1.77 -6.29 2.77
N ASP A 57 -2.76 -5.44 2.88
CA ASP A 57 -2.85 -4.16 2.14
C ASP A 57 -1.59 -3.29 2.28
N ALA A 58 -1.21 -3.01 3.53
CA ALA A 58 -0.05 -2.17 3.82
C ALA A 58 1.27 -2.85 3.45
N LEU A 59 1.37 -4.16 3.67
CA LEU A 59 2.56 -4.94 3.32
C LEU A 59 2.78 -4.98 1.81
N GLN A 60 1.74 -5.25 1.02
CA GLN A 60 1.80 -5.28 -0.43
C GLN A 60 2.18 -3.93 -1.00
N SER A 61 1.50 -2.85 -0.57
CA SER A 61 1.78 -1.51 -1.06
C SER A 61 3.18 -1.03 -0.65
N GLN A 62 3.64 -1.31 0.57
CA GLN A 62 5.00 -0.98 1.01
C GLN A 62 6.05 -1.73 0.18
N ALA A 63 5.85 -3.02 -0.09
CA ALA A 63 6.78 -3.82 -0.89
C ALA A 63 6.82 -3.35 -2.35
N LEU A 64 5.66 -3.09 -2.97
CA LEU A 64 5.57 -2.52 -4.31
C LEU A 64 6.30 -1.17 -4.39
N PHE A 65 6.05 -0.28 -3.45
CA PHE A 65 6.67 1.04 -3.38
C PHE A 65 8.16 0.97 -3.09
N THR A 66 8.63 -0.05 -2.36
CA THR A 66 10.06 -0.30 -2.18
C THR A 66 10.72 -0.64 -3.51
N ARG A 67 10.11 -1.49 -4.33
CA ARG A 67 10.59 -1.80 -5.70
C ARG A 67 10.53 -0.55 -6.59
N ALA A 68 9.45 0.23 -6.53
CA ALA A 68 9.32 1.49 -7.28
C ALA A 68 10.41 2.50 -6.90
N ALA A 69 10.64 2.72 -5.60
CA ALA A 69 11.65 3.67 -5.11
C ALA A 69 13.09 3.25 -5.46
N ARG A 70 13.36 1.94 -5.51
CA ARG A 70 14.65 1.42 -5.97
C ARG A 70 14.85 1.61 -7.46
N ARG A 71 13.80 1.41 -8.26
CA ARG A 71 13.85 1.50 -9.73
C ARG A 71 13.77 2.94 -10.25
N PHE A 72 12.87 3.76 -9.70
CA PHE A 72 12.54 5.10 -10.22
C PHE A 72 13.08 6.22 -9.35
N GLY A 73 13.69 5.91 -8.20
CA GLY A 73 14.09 6.87 -7.19
C GLY A 73 12.94 7.28 -6.26
N GLY A 74 13.28 8.07 -5.25
CA GLY A 74 12.33 8.51 -4.23
C GLY A 74 12.48 7.81 -2.90
N ILE A 75 11.50 8.00 -2.00
CA ILE A 75 11.54 7.59 -0.59
C ILE A 75 10.19 6.96 -0.22
N VAL A 76 10.22 5.80 0.43
CA VAL A 76 9.02 5.10 0.91
C VAL A 76 8.69 5.59 2.31
N PHE A 77 7.49 6.12 2.50
CA PHE A 77 6.99 6.57 3.79
C PHE A 77 6.62 5.38 4.67
N PRO A 78 6.58 5.57 6.00
CA PRO A 78 5.97 4.60 6.89
C PRO A 78 4.53 4.32 6.46
N PRO A 79 4.06 3.06 6.52
CA PRO A 79 2.66 2.77 6.23
C PRO A 79 1.72 3.53 7.15
N LEU A 80 0.66 4.12 6.58
CA LEU A 80 -0.44 4.68 7.34
C LEU A 80 -1.48 3.59 7.56
N PHE A 81 -1.38 2.88 8.71
CA PHE A 81 -2.24 1.74 9.02
C PHE A 81 -3.68 2.13 9.42
N LEU A 82 -3.93 3.38 9.81
CA LEU A 82 -5.26 3.83 10.21
C LEU A 82 -6.06 4.22 8.97
N GLY A 83 -7.09 3.45 8.64
CA GLY A 83 -7.93 3.66 7.47
C GLY A 83 -9.42 3.63 7.77
N PRO A 84 -10.27 4.22 6.91
CA PRO A 84 -11.73 4.13 7.00
C PRO A 84 -12.22 2.83 6.38
N ASP A 85 -13.41 2.39 6.78
CA ASP A 85 -14.17 1.39 6.06
C ASP A 85 -15.68 1.61 6.23
N ARG A 86 -16.47 0.81 5.52
CA ARG A 86 -17.94 0.80 5.64
C ARG A 86 -18.33 0.23 7.00
N VAL A 87 -19.29 0.88 7.65
CA VAL A 87 -19.87 0.42 8.92
C VAL A 87 -21.33 0.09 8.71
N ARG A 88 -21.75 -1.11 9.09
CA ARG A 88 -23.14 -1.55 9.12
C ARG A 88 -23.53 -1.86 10.56
N LEU A 89 -24.46 -1.09 11.08
CA LEU A 89 -25.04 -1.37 12.40
C LEU A 89 -26.07 -2.50 12.28
N GLN A 90 -26.06 -3.42 13.23
CA GLN A 90 -27.05 -4.48 13.40
C GLN A 90 -28.15 -4.01 14.38
N ASP A 91 -29.29 -4.72 14.40
CA ASP A 91 -30.43 -4.39 15.26
C ASP A 91 -30.07 -4.45 16.77
N ASP A 92 -29.08 -5.24 17.13
CA ASP A 92 -28.55 -5.35 18.50
C ASP A 92 -27.49 -4.30 18.86
N GLY A 93 -27.25 -3.32 17.98
CA GLY A 93 -26.28 -2.24 18.16
C GLY A 93 -24.82 -2.62 17.86
N ARG A 94 -24.52 -3.86 17.48
CA ARG A 94 -23.17 -4.26 17.07
C ARG A 94 -22.85 -3.67 15.70
N ALA A 95 -21.59 -3.22 15.53
CA ALA A 95 -21.07 -2.79 14.24
C ALA A 95 -20.39 -3.95 13.52
N LEU A 96 -20.73 -4.13 12.26
CA LEU A 96 -19.97 -4.91 11.28
C LEU A 96 -19.21 -3.92 10.40
N ILE A 97 -17.91 -4.17 10.20
CA ILE A 97 -17.02 -3.23 9.52
C ILE A 97 -16.31 -3.95 8.36
N GLY A 98 -16.25 -3.28 7.21
CA GLY A 98 -15.55 -3.80 6.04
C GLY A 98 -16.06 -5.16 5.59
N MET A 99 -15.17 -6.13 5.55
CA MET A 99 -15.47 -7.50 5.09
C MET A 99 -16.43 -8.27 6.00
N ASP A 100 -16.67 -7.85 7.24
CA ASP A 100 -17.66 -8.47 8.13
C ASP A 100 -19.05 -8.56 7.49
N SER A 101 -19.41 -7.55 6.66
CA SER A 101 -20.74 -7.43 6.03
C SER A 101 -20.68 -7.43 4.50
N ALA A 102 -19.56 -7.84 3.92
CA ALA A 102 -19.45 -8.01 2.48
C ALA A 102 -20.30 -9.19 1.98
N ASP A 103 -20.74 -9.14 0.73
CA ASP A 103 -21.58 -10.19 0.13
C ASP A 103 -20.92 -11.59 0.12
N VAL A 104 -19.59 -11.62 0.26
CA VAL A 104 -18.77 -12.82 0.34
C VAL A 104 -18.59 -13.35 1.76
N THR A 105 -19.14 -12.66 2.78
CA THR A 105 -19.17 -13.08 4.18
C THR A 105 -20.59 -13.57 4.53
N ARG A 106 -20.80 -14.88 4.52
CA ARG A 106 -22.14 -15.46 4.69
C ARG A 106 -22.16 -16.52 5.79
N PRO A 107 -23.01 -16.34 6.84
CA PRO A 107 -23.78 -15.13 7.15
C PRO A 107 -22.86 -13.97 7.53
N PRO A 108 -23.32 -12.69 7.42
CA PRO A 108 -22.57 -11.54 7.91
C PRO A 108 -22.20 -11.70 9.37
N ARG A 109 -20.93 -11.53 9.69
CA ARG A 109 -20.40 -11.72 11.04
C ARG A 109 -19.07 -10.99 11.19
N ARG A 110 -18.70 -10.68 12.42
CA ARG A 110 -17.36 -10.20 12.73
C ARG A 110 -16.32 -11.25 12.31
N LEU A 111 -15.36 -10.83 11.53
CA LEU A 111 -14.19 -11.61 11.14
C LEU A 111 -13.02 -11.27 12.09
N ASP A 112 -12.27 -12.31 12.46
CA ASP A 112 -11.28 -12.20 13.51
C ASP A 112 -10.05 -11.40 13.06
N GLY A 113 -9.47 -10.62 13.99
CA GLY A 113 -8.21 -9.90 13.80
C GLY A 113 -8.33 -8.54 13.10
N SER A 114 -9.45 -8.23 12.45
CA SER A 114 -9.64 -6.91 11.85
C SER A 114 -9.68 -5.80 12.90
N CYS A 115 -8.89 -4.74 12.68
CA CYS A 115 -8.69 -3.67 13.65
C CYS A 115 -8.15 -2.39 12.97
N TYR A 116 -7.87 -1.34 13.74
CA TYR A 116 -7.24 -0.09 13.29
C TYR A 116 -8.13 0.77 12.38
N TRP A 117 -9.43 0.58 12.40
CA TRP A 117 -10.35 1.44 11.67
C TRP A 117 -10.60 2.76 12.38
N ILE A 118 -10.72 3.81 11.57
CA ILE A 118 -11.06 5.15 12.01
C ILE A 118 -12.14 5.75 11.10
N SER A 119 -12.76 6.85 11.52
CA SER A 119 -13.70 7.54 10.66
C SER A 119 -13.00 8.13 9.42
N LYS A 120 -13.72 8.23 8.28
CA LYS A 120 -13.21 8.88 7.06
C LYS A 120 -12.69 10.30 7.36
N GLY A 121 -13.40 11.07 8.18
CA GLY A 121 -12.98 12.44 8.53
C GLY A 121 -11.63 12.49 9.25
N LEU A 122 -11.40 11.58 10.21
CA LEU A 122 -10.09 11.51 10.89
C LEU A 122 -8.99 11.03 9.95
N PHE A 123 -9.27 10.06 9.08
CA PHE A 123 -8.32 9.61 8.06
C PHE A 123 -7.88 10.75 7.14
N LEU A 124 -8.84 11.55 6.64
CA LEU A 124 -8.54 12.70 5.79
C LEU A 124 -7.63 13.71 6.49
N GLN A 125 -7.89 14.02 7.77
CA GLN A 125 -7.03 14.89 8.57
C GLN A 125 -5.62 14.35 8.75
N LEU A 126 -5.46 13.04 8.95
CA LEU A 126 -4.14 12.40 9.02
C LEU A 126 -3.39 12.51 7.69
N VAL A 127 -4.06 12.24 6.56
CA VAL A 127 -3.44 12.37 5.23
C VAL A 127 -3.05 13.82 4.96
N GLU A 128 -3.91 14.79 5.26
CA GLU A 128 -3.60 16.22 5.14
C GLU A 128 -2.36 16.60 5.95
N GLY A 129 -2.26 16.13 7.19
CA GLY A 129 -1.09 16.32 8.03
C GLY A 129 0.19 15.75 7.40
N VAL A 130 0.11 14.54 6.84
CA VAL A 130 1.25 13.90 6.14
C VAL A 130 1.63 14.69 4.89
N LEU A 131 0.67 15.08 4.04
CA LEU A 131 0.93 15.83 2.81
C LEU A 131 1.53 17.21 3.09
N ALA A 132 1.04 17.93 4.10
CA ALA A 132 1.60 19.22 4.53
C ALA A 132 3.08 19.07 4.94
N GLN A 133 3.43 18.03 5.70
CA GLN A 133 4.79 17.77 6.12
C GLN A 133 5.65 17.25 4.95
N ALA A 134 5.12 16.46 4.04
CA ALA A 134 5.81 16.05 2.82
C ALA A 134 6.20 17.28 1.97
N LYS A 135 5.27 18.20 1.77
CA LYS A 135 5.56 19.48 1.08
C LYS A 135 6.64 20.26 1.78
N ARG A 136 6.53 20.42 3.11
CA ARG A 136 7.54 21.13 3.92
C ARG A 136 8.92 20.48 3.82
N ALA A 137 8.99 19.15 3.76
CA ALA A 137 10.24 18.40 3.64
C ALA A 137 10.88 18.49 2.24
N GLY A 138 10.14 18.99 1.23
CA GLY A 138 10.64 19.21 -0.13
C GLY A 138 10.18 18.19 -1.16
N PHE A 139 9.29 17.25 -0.80
CA PHE A 139 8.65 16.39 -1.80
C PHE A 139 7.81 17.20 -2.78
N ARG A 140 7.73 16.74 -4.01
CA ARG A 140 6.92 17.33 -5.09
C ARG A 140 5.83 16.41 -5.59
N VAL A 141 6.07 15.11 -5.51
CA VAL A 141 5.13 14.06 -5.93
C VAL A 141 4.90 13.11 -4.77
N VAL A 142 3.65 12.68 -4.57
CA VAL A 142 3.31 11.59 -3.65
C VAL A 142 2.47 10.56 -4.39
N VAL A 143 2.95 9.31 -4.38
CA VAL A 143 2.22 8.15 -4.90
C VAL A 143 1.61 7.42 -3.72
N ALA A 144 0.30 7.18 -3.73
CA ALA A 144 -0.40 6.52 -2.63
C ALA A 144 -1.27 5.37 -3.12
N ASP A 145 -1.23 4.25 -2.40
CA ASP A 145 -2.05 3.07 -2.64
C ASP A 145 -2.06 2.14 -1.43
N GLY A 146 -2.99 1.19 -1.41
CA GLY A 146 -3.17 0.15 -0.40
C GLY A 146 -4.64 -0.18 -0.19
N HIS A 147 -5.08 -0.26 1.07
CA HIS A 147 -6.45 -0.55 1.47
C HIS A 147 -7.49 0.21 0.63
N GLY A 148 -8.44 -0.52 0.02
CA GLY A 148 -9.39 0.02 -0.93
C GLY A 148 -10.10 1.29 -0.48
N PRO A 149 -10.83 1.29 0.66
CA PRO A 149 -11.49 2.48 1.18
C PRO A 149 -10.57 3.67 1.48
N SER A 150 -9.33 3.41 1.93
CA SER A 150 -8.30 4.45 2.15
C SER A 150 -7.88 5.08 0.82
N ARG A 151 -7.62 4.25 -0.20
CA ARG A 151 -7.29 4.68 -1.55
C ARG A 151 -8.43 5.48 -2.19
N TRP A 152 -9.68 5.02 -2.05
CA TRP A 152 -10.84 5.74 -2.59
C TRP A 152 -11.00 7.11 -1.94
N ALA A 153 -10.85 7.20 -0.62
CA ALA A 153 -10.86 8.47 0.09
C ALA A 153 -9.70 9.39 -0.35
N PHE A 154 -8.51 8.84 -0.54
CA PHE A 154 -7.36 9.60 -1.05
C PHE A 154 -7.63 10.17 -2.45
N ARG A 155 -8.02 9.34 -3.42
CA ARG A 155 -8.25 9.78 -4.81
C ARG A 155 -9.37 10.80 -4.94
N GLU A 156 -10.43 10.68 -4.13
CA GLU A 156 -11.55 11.62 -4.11
C GLU A 156 -11.11 13.04 -3.71
N HIS A 157 -10.14 13.14 -2.79
CA HIS A 157 -9.68 14.41 -2.25
C HIS A 157 -8.39 14.91 -2.91
N ALA A 158 -7.71 14.09 -3.68
CA ALA A 158 -6.42 14.41 -4.31
C ALA A 158 -6.44 15.74 -5.10
N PRO A 159 -7.45 16.07 -5.95
CA PRO A 159 -7.47 17.35 -6.67
C PRO A 159 -7.47 18.58 -5.75
N GLY A 160 -8.22 18.51 -4.64
CA GLY A 160 -8.25 19.57 -3.62
C GLY A 160 -6.90 19.71 -2.92
N TRP A 161 -6.29 18.61 -2.52
CA TRP A 161 -4.99 18.59 -1.87
C TRP A 161 -3.84 19.01 -2.78
N GLU A 162 -3.90 18.70 -4.07
CA GLU A 162 -2.94 19.22 -5.05
C GLU A 162 -2.95 20.76 -5.09
N THR A 163 -4.15 21.34 -5.08
CA THR A 163 -4.32 22.81 -5.04
C THR A 163 -3.83 23.38 -3.70
N GLN A 164 -4.21 22.73 -2.59
CA GLN A 164 -3.90 23.21 -1.24
C GLN A 164 -2.41 23.15 -0.92
N PHE A 165 -1.74 22.04 -1.27
CA PHE A 165 -0.33 21.82 -0.88
C PHE A 165 0.67 22.06 -2.01
N GLY A 166 0.22 22.22 -3.26
CA GLY A 166 1.11 22.33 -4.43
C GLY A 166 1.97 21.08 -4.60
N LEU A 167 1.40 19.91 -4.30
CA LEU A 167 1.96 18.59 -4.56
C LEU A 167 1.31 18.01 -5.82
N HIS A 168 2.01 17.10 -6.48
CA HIS A 168 1.43 16.26 -7.52
C HIS A 168 1.11 14.90 -6.91
N LEU A 169 -0.16 14.51 -6.92
CA LEU A 169 -0.62 13.28 -6.26
C LEU A 169 -0.95 12.23 -7.32
N ILE A 170 -0.53 11.01 -7.06
CA ILE A 170 -0.74 9.85 -7.95
C ILE A 170 -1.35 8.72 -7.14
N SER A 171 -2.44 8.14 -7.64
CA SER A 171 -3.09 6.96 -7.07
C SER A 171 -3.88 6.26 -8.17
N PRO A 172 -4.16 4.97 -8.08
CA PRO A 172 -5.11 4.30 -8.97
C PRO A 172 -6.46 5.01 -8.99
N GLY A 173 -6.95 5.34 -10.19
CA GLY A 173 -8.14 6.17 -10.40
C GLY A 173 -7.91 7.68 -10.25
N HIS A 174 -6.67 8.11 -9.98
CA HIS A 174 -6.22 9.50 -10.06
C HIS A 174 -4.81 9.53 -10.64
N ARG A 175 -4.67 9.94 -11.90
CA ARG A 175 -3.44 9.97 -12.74
C ARG A 175 -2.89 8.59 -13.14
N ILE A 176 -3.42 7.51 -12.61
CA ILE A 176 -3.31 6.17 -13.16
C ILE A 176 -4.70 5.78 -13.61
N GLU A 177 -4.88 5.53 -14.92
CA GLU A 177 -6.16 5.10 -15.46
C GLU A 177 -6.50 3.67 -14.98
N GLY A 178 -7.73 3.49 -14.51
CA GLY A 178 -8.22 2.23 -14.01
C GLY A 178 -7.63 1.84 -12.65
N GLU A 179 -7.76 0.57 -12.35
CA GLU A 179 -7.16 -0.08 -11.19
C GLU A 179 -6.10 -1.06 -11.67
N TRP A 180 -5.00 -1.16 -10.96
CA TRP A 180 -4.04 -2.19 -11.29
C TRP A 180 -4.53 -3.57 -10.82
N ARG A 181 -3.98 -4.60 -11.43
CA ARG A 181 -4.52 -5.96 -11.38
C ARG A 181 -4.75 -6.51 -9.98
N SER A 182 -3.93 -6.10 -9.02
CA SER A 182 -4.03 -6.49 -7.62
C SER A 182 -5.29 -5.98 -6.89
N GLN A 183 -6.01 -5.03 -7.48
CA GLN A 183 -7.12 -4.35 -6.82
C GLN A 183 -8.50 -4.76 -7.33
N VAL A 184 -8.56 -5.81 -8.13
CA VAL A 184 -9.81 -6.36 -8.65
C VAL A 184 -10.38 -7.48 -7.79
N ASP A 185 -9.65 -7.90 -6.76
CA ASP A 185 -10.11 -8.91 -5.78
C ASP A 185 -9.81 -8.47 -4.34
N HIS A 186 -10.31 -9.23 -3.36
CA HIS A 186 -9.96 -9.11 -1.95
C HIS A 186 -9.60 -10.47 -1.41
N ALA A 187 -8.38 -10.64 -0.96
CA ALA A 187 -7.82 -11.94 -0.53
C ALA A 187 -7.96 -13.05 -1.57
N GLY A 188 -8.28 -12.69 -2.82
CA GLY A 188 -8.40 -13.62 -3.94
C GLY A 188 -7.05 -13.98 -4.54
N LYS A 189 -7.08 -14.53 -5.74
CA LYS A 189 -5.88 -15.00 -6.44
C LYS A 189 -4.84 -13.90 -6.63
N ASN A 190 -5.24 -12.66 -6.98
CA ASN A 190 -4.28 -11.59 -7.24
C ASN A 190 -3.58 -11.15 -5.95
N GLU A 191 -4.34 -10.79 -4.91
CA GLU A 191 -3.76 -10.35 -3.64
C GLU A 191 -2.95 -11.45 -2.97
N THR A 192 -3.46 -12.69 -2.95
CA THR A 192 -2.72 -13.83 -2.40
C THR A 192 -1.43 -14.08 -3.18
N SER A 193 -1.44 -13.91 -4.51
CA SER A 193 -0.23 -14.03 -5.35
C SER A 193 0.78 -12.91 -5.08
N LEU A 194 0.32 -11.68 -4.86
CA LEU A 194 1.19 -10.58 -4.44
C LEU A 194 1.86 -10.87 -3.10
N MET A 195 1.10 -11.38 -2.14
CA MET A 195 1.65 -11.79 -0.84
C MET A 195 2.67 -12.92 -0.99
N LEU A 196 2.41 -13.92 -1.83
CA LEU A 196 3.38 -14.99 -2.15
C LEU A 196 4.66 -14.44 -2.78
N ALA A 197 4.57 -13.45 -3.67
CA ALA A 197 5.73 -12.87 -4.34
C ALA A 197 6.57 -11.98 -3.40
N HIS A 198 5.92 -11.28 -2.45
CA HIS A 198 6.59 -10.35 -1.55
C HIS A 198 6.97 -10.98 -0.21
N TYR A 199 6.09 -11.78 0.36
CA TYR A 199 6.16 -12.29 1.73
C TYR A 199 5.65 -13.73 1.82
N PRO A 200 6.29 -14.71 1.15
CA PRO A 200 5.78 -16.09 1.11
C PRO A 200 5.63 -16.72 2.50
N ALA A 201 6.41 -16.29 3.48
CA ALA A 201 6.30 -16.76 4.87
C ALA A 201 5.04 -16.24 5.61
N LEU A 202 4.31 -15.29 5.03
CA LEU A 202 3.06 -14.72 5.57
C LEU A 202 1.81 -15.23 4.85
N VAL A 203 1.96 -16.30 4.04
CA VAL A 203 0.86 -16.95 3.32
C VAL A 203 0.85 -18.44 3.63
N ASP A 204 -0.30 -18.96 4.02
CA ASP A 204 -0.51 -20.40 4.22
C ASP A 204 -1.77 -20.87 3.46
N LEU A 205 -1.58 -21.30 2.22
CA LEU A 205 -2.68 -21.84 1.40
C LEU A 205 -3.33 -23.10 1.99
N GLY A 206 -2.65 -23.79 2.91
CA GLY A 206 -3.19 -24.96 3.62
C GLY A 206 -4.35 -24.64 4.56
N GLN A 207 -4.55 -23.36 4.91
CA GLN A 207 -5.69 -22.90 5.71
C GLN A 207 -6.98 -22.76 4.88
N LEU A 208 -6.88 -22.78 3.55
CA LEU A 208 -8.05 -22.73 2.68
C LEU A 208 -8.80 -24.07 2.68
N PRO A 209 -10.16 -24.07 2.54
CA PRO A 209 -10.92 -25.29 2.41
C PRO A 209 -10.39 -26.17 1.26
N ALA A 210 -10.09 -27.44 1.53
CA ALA A 210 -9.63 -28.38 0.50
C ALA A 210 -10.73 -28.67 -0.54
N ASP A 211 -12.00 -28.68 -0.10
CA ASP A 211 -13.16 -28.81 -0.98
C ASP A 211 -13.41 -27.51 -1.74
N ARG A 212 -13.16 -27.49 -3.04
CA ARG A 212 -13.36 -26.31 -3.90
C ARG A 212 -14.82 -25.86 -4.03
N SER A 213 -15.79 -26.67 -3.64
CA SER A 213 -17.20 -26.27 -3.57
C SER A 213 -17.47 -25.33 -2.39
N VAL A 214 -16.59 -25.31 -1.39
CA VAL A 214 -16.64 -24.41 -0.23
C VAL A 214 -15.83 -23.17 -0.52
N TRP A 215 -16.51 -22.03 -0.72
CA TRP A 215 -15.83 -20.75 -0.96
C TRP A 215 -15.25 -20.20 0.35
N PRO A 216 -14.01 -19.69 0.36
CA PRO A 216 -13.41 -19.11 1.56
C PRO A 216 -14.17 -17.87 2.05
N GLN A 217 -14.31 -17.75 3.37
CA GLN A 217 -15.05 -16.66 4.00
C GLN A 217 -14.34 -15.32 3.82
N GLY A 218 -15.08 -14.29 3.41
CA GLY A 218 -14.56 -12.96 3.25
C GLY A 218 -13.56 -12.81 2.09
N VAL A 219 -13.58 -13.71 1.11
CA VAL A 219 -12.72 -13.66 -0.08
C VAL A 219 -13.56 -13.31 -1.30
N ALA A 220 -13.13 -12.31 -2.07
CA ALA A 220 -13.79 -11.87 -3.29
C ALA A 220 -12.85 -11.95 -4.49
N GLY A 221 -13.38 -12.31 -5.67
CA GLY A 221 -12.63 -12.38 -6.92
C GLY A 221 -12.36 -13.80 -7.39
N GLU A 222 -11.17 -14.05 -7.95
CA GLU A 222 -10.74 -15.39 -8.38
C GLU A 222 -10.31 -16.25 -7.19
N ASP A 223 -10.38 -17.58 -7.35
CA ASP A 223 -10.05 -18.55 -6.30
C ASP A 223 -8.60 -18.38 -5.79
N PRO A 224 -8.40 -18.09 -4.49
CA PRO A 224 -7.07 -17.91 -3.92
C PRO A 224 -6.23 -19.18 -3.94
N ARG A 225 -6.85 -20.38 -4.06
CA ARG A 225 -6.14 -21.67 -4.20
C ARG A 225 -5.34 -21.77 -5.50
N ASP A 226 -5.61 -20.90 -6.48
CA ASP A 226 -4.88 -20.80 -7.75
C ASP A 226 -3.81 -19.69 -7.72
N ALA A 227 -3.53 -19.12 -6.55
CA ALA A 227 -2.50 -18.10 -6.39
C ALA A 227 -1.09 -18.70 -6.54
N THR A 228 -0.20 -17.95 -7.20
CA THR A 228 1.21 -18.32 -7.36
C THR A 228 2.11 -17.09 -7.26
N ALA A 229 3.36 -17.28 -6.85
CA ALA A 229 4.33 -16.20 -6.80
C ALA A 229 4.60 -15.61 -8.21
N GLU A 230 4.59 -16.43 -9.27
CA GLU A 230 4.79 -16.00 -10.65
C GLU A 230 3.67 -15.06 -11.10
N HIS A 231 2.42 -15.37 -10.74
CA HIS A 231 1.29 -14.47 -11.02
C HIS A 231 1.44 -13.15 -10.25
N GLY A 232 1.90 -13.22 -9.00
CA GLY A 232 2.22 -12.04 -8.18
C GLY A 232 3.30 -11.16 -8.83
N GLU A 233 4.39 -11.74 -9.31
CA GLU A 233 5.43 -11.00 -10.03
C GLU A 233 4.89 -10.34 -11.32
N ALA A 234 3.99 -10.99 -12.06
CA ALA A 234 3.34 -10.38 -13.21
C ALA A 234 2.45 -9.19 -12.82
N CYS A 235 1.71 -9.28 -11.72
CA CYS A 235 0.92 -8.17 -11.16
C CYS A 235 1.82 -7.00 -10.75
N ILE A 236 2.94 -7.29 -10.06
CA ILE A 236 3.92 -6.28 -9.64
C ILE A 236 4.52 -5.56 -10.85
N ALA A 237 4.94 -6.32 -11.87
CA ALA A 237 5.51 -5.73 -13.09
C ALA A 237 4.51 -4.79 -13.80
N ALA A 238 3.24 -5.19 -13.89
CA ALA A 238 2.18 -4.35 -14.45
C ALA A 238 1.97 -3.07 -13.63
N SER A 239 1.93 -3.18 -12.30
CA SER A 239 1.78 -2.03 -11.40
C SER A 239 2.96 -1.06 -11.49
N LEU A 240 4.19 -1.58 -11.55
CA LEU A 240 5.39 -0.75 -11.72
C LEU A 240 5.38 0.01 -13.05
N ALA A 241 4.93 -0.62 -14.15
CA ALA A 241 4.82 0.05 -15.45
C ALA A 241 3.80 1.22 -15.42
N LEU A 242 2.68 1.05 -14.70
CA LEU A 242 1.70 2.12 -14.53
C LEU A 242 2.23 3.27 -13.66
N ILE A 243 2.98 2.96 -12.59
CA ILE A 243 3.65 3.98 -11.77
C ILE A 243 4.68 4.74 -12.61
N GLU A 244 5.51 4.04 -13.38
CA GLU A 244 6.52 4.64 -14.27
C GLU A 244 5.88 5.64 -15.23
N ALA A 245 4.85 5.23 -15.96
CA ALA A 245 4.13 6.08 -16.90
C ALA A 245 3.52 7.32 -16.23
N ALA A 246 2.93 7.17 -15.03
CA ALA A 246 2.39 8.30 -14.28
C ALA A 246 3.47 9.28 -13.78
N LEU A 247 4.63 8.75 -13.37
CA LEU A 247 5.79 9.57 -12.99
C LEU A 247 6.38 10.31 -14.20
N GLU A 248 6.45 9.70 -15.36
CA GLU A 248 6.91 10.34 -16.61
C GLU A 248 5.97 11.47 -17.04
N GLN A 249 4.66 11.26 -16.97
CA GLN A 249 3.66 12.30 -17.25
C GLN A 249 3.75 13.47 -16.27
N SER A 250 4.30 13.24 -15.08
CA SER A 250 4.60 14.27 -14.08
C SER A 250 5.91 15.01 -14.36
N GLY A 251 6.59 14.76 -15.47
CA GLY A 251 7.98 15.06 -15.79
C GLY A 251 8.41 16.53 -15.68
N ALA A 252 7.49 17.49 -15.77
CA ALA A 252 7.80 18.89 -15.51
C ALA A 252 8.12 19.20 -14.03
N ALA A 253 7.80 18.29 -13.12
CA ALA A 253 8.01 18.44 -11.67
C ALA A 253 9.22 17.64 -11.13
N LEU A 254 9.84 16.79 -11.97
CA LEU A 254 10.92 15.89 -11.54
C LEU A 254 12.24 16.26 -12.22
N PRO A 255 13.36 16.37 -11.48
CA PRO A 255 14.68 16.45 -12.10
C PRO A 255 14.92 15.16 -12.91
N THR A 256 15.53 15.30 -14.08
CA THR A 256 15.99 14.16 -14.91
C THR A 256 16.97 13.32 -14.08
N PRO A 257 16.88 11.98 -14.10
CA PRO A 257 17.93 11.16 -13.52
C PRO A 257 19.25 11.47 -14.20
N GLY A 258 20.25 11.88 -13.39
CA GLY A 258 21.61 12.10 -13.87
C GLY A 258 22.34 10.80 -14.14
#